data_42d14688de0c3581e329194ff3184172
#
_entry.id   42d14688de0c3581e329194ff3184172
#
_cell.length_a   1.000
_cell.length_b   1.000
_cell.length_c   1.000
_cell.angle_alpha   90.00
_cell.angle_beta   90.00
_cell.angle_gamma   90.00
#
_symmetry.space_group_name_H-M   'P 1'
#
loop_
_entity.id
_entity.type
_entity.pdbx_description
1 polymer ?
#
loop_
_entity_poly.entity_id
_entity_poly.type
_entity_poly.pdbx_seq_one_letter_code
_entity_poly.pdbx_strand_id
1 'polypeptide(L)'
;TNKLQLLLPEIGYDLSRIYMSATHTHCSVGGWGDSWIGHQFAGEFNEQIVNDIANSIILTIKKSEKELSHAKIGFGSYHAGRFVRNRLVGNKGITDPWFRIIKIQKEDGSIGIITSFAAHATVFSHRQMKYSRDYPGALVDSLEKINNIKIAAFCAGAVGSHSPNINGSDNYEKISNLSWELFSLANENINSIQIKSVKSMGSLLFDIPLREAHLRISTKLRIRPWVFNKLTEQSKVYLSLLKIGDIILVGTPCDFSGELVNNIEFNAKQNNYDIMITSFNG
;
A
#
# COMPACT_ATOMS: atom_id res chain seq x y z
N THR A 1 -2.19 8.39 -11.80
CA THR A 1 -3.62 8.01 -12.03
C THR A 1 -4.13 8.63 -13.31
N ASN A 2 -4.03 9.96 -13.53
CA ASN A 2 -4.54 10.64 -14.73
C ASN A 2 -4.03 10.02 -16.05
N LYS A 3 -2.74 9.68 -16.14
CA LYS A 3 -2.17 9.04 -17.32
C LYS A 3 -2.74 7.64 -17.57
N LEU A 4 -2.97 6.86 -16.51
CA LEU A 4 -3.59 5.54 -16.63
C LEU A 4 -5.04 5.61 -17.10
N GLN A 5 -5.82 6.63 -16.70
CA GLN A 5 -7.18 6.84 -17.20
C GLN A 5 -7.24 6.98 -18.73
N LEU A 6 -6.16 7.51 -19.33
CA LEU A 6 -6.08 7.65 -20.80
C LEU A 6 -5.65 6.35 -21.49
N LEU A 7 -4.79 5.55 -20.87
CA LEU A 7 -4.19 4.36 -21.50
C LEU A 7 -5.00 3.07 -21.26
N LEU A 8 -5.70 2.93 -20.12
CA LEU A 8 -6.43 1.72 -19.79
C LEU A 8 -7.54 1.36 -20.80
N PRO A 9 -8.32 2.32 -21.34
CA PRO A 9 -9.35 2.00 -22.32
C PRO A 9 -8.79 1.35 -23.61
N GLU A 10 -7.55 1.67 -24.00
CA GLU A 10 -6.89 1.07 -25.15
C GLU A 10 -6.67 -0.45 -25.03
N ILE A 11 -6.71 -0.95 -23.78
CA ILE A 11 -6.54 -2.36 -23.47
C ILE A 11 -7.80 -3.00 -22.84
N GLY A 12 -8.95 -2.31 -22.93
CA GLY A 12 -10.24 -2.83 -22.46
C GLY A 12 -10.46 -2.74 -20.96
N TYR A 13 -9.71 -1.89 -20.27
CA TYR A 13 -9.85 -1.64 -18.83
C TYR A 13 -10.27 -0.21 -18.53
N ASP A 14 -10.70 0.01 -17.30
CA ASP A 14 -10.88 1.31 -16.68
C ASP A 14 -10.34 1.28 -15.24
N LEU A 15 -10.25 2.43 -14.58
CA LEU A 15 -9.69 2.52 -13.22
C LEU A 15 -10.48 1.72 -12.19
N SER A 16 -11.78 1.49 -12.39
CA SER A 16 -12.59 0.73 -11.43
C SER A 16 -12.15 -0.74 -11.34
N ARG A 17 -11.48 -1.25 -12.37
CA ARG A 17 -10.95 -2.62 -12.45
C ARG A 17 -9.50 -2.74 -12.00
N ILE A 18 -8.88 -1.65 -11.59
CA ILE A 18 -7.48 -1.61 -11.17
C ILE A 18 -7.41 -1.26 -9.68
N TYR A 19 -6.86 -2.16 -8.90
CA TYR A 19 -6.50 -1.88 -7.51
C TYR A 19 -5.02 -1.53 -7.44
N MET A 20 -4.72 -0.25 -7.24
CA MET A 20 -3.35 0.23 -7.08
C MET A 20 -2.97 0.27 -5.60
N SER A 21 -1.72 0.02 -5.30
CA SER A 21 -1.14 0.25 -3.99
C SER A 21 0.34 0.58 -4.11
N ALA A 22 0.89 1.24 -3.10
CA ALA A 22 2.30 1.60 -3.05
C ALA A 22 2.98 0.98 -1.83
N THR A 23 4.29 0.78 -1.90
CA THR A 23 5.12 0.41 -0.75
C THR A 23 5.38 1.61 0.16
N HIS A 24 5.16 2.79 -0.37
CA HIS A 24 5.38 4.09 0.28
C HIS A 24 6.80 4.30 0.80
N THR A 25 7.81 3.76 0.11
CA THR A 25 9.20 4.12 0.40
C THR A 25 9.44 5.59 0.11
N HIS A 26 10.12 6.28 1.03
CA HIS A 26 10.49 7.69 0.89
C HIS A 26 11.83 7.90 0.17
N CYS A 27 12.38 6.86 -0.41
CA CYS A 27 13.66 6.87 -1.12
C CYS A 27 13.53 6.30 -2.53
N SER A 28 12.53 6.76 -3.27
CA SER A 28 12.22 6.33 -4.65
C SER A 28 12.46 7.46 -5.67
N VAL A 29 12.10 7.20 -6.93
CA VAL A 29 12.16 8.18 -8.02
C VAL A 29 11.23 9.36 -7.74
N GLY A 30 11.73 10.58 -7.99
CA GLY A 30 10.95 11.81 -7.97
C GLY A 30 10.42 12.20 -9.35
N GLY A 31 10.07 13.47 -9.54
CA GLY A 31 9.66 14.05 -10.83
C GLY A 31 8.24 13.70 -11.28
N TRP A 32 7.41 13.13 -10.41
CA TRP A 32 6.06 12.67 -10.76
C TRP A 32 4.94 13.66 -10.43
N GLY A 33 5.21 14.72 -9.66
CA GLY A 33 4.21 15.72 -9.26
C GLY A 33 4.36 17.02 -10.03
N ASP A 34 3.30 17.46 -10.73
CA ASP A 34 3.29 18.65 -11.59
C ASP A 34 2.85 19.94 -10.88
N SER A 35 2.35 19.85 -9.65
CA SER A 35 1.99 21.03 -8.87
C SER A 35 3.21 21.67 -8.21
N TRP A 36 3.08 22.96 -7.83
CA TRP A 36 4.14 23.65 -7.08
C TRP A 36 4.55 22.91 -5.81
N ILE A 37 3.58 22.37 -5.07
CA ILE A 37 3.86 21.52 -3.89
C ILE A 37 4.52 20.19 -4.33
N GLY A 38 4.07 19.58 -5.42
CA GLY A 38 4.68 18.39 -5.97
C GLY A 38 6.17 18.55 -6.24
N HIS A 39 6.57 19.68 -6.81
CA HIS A 39 7.97 20.01 -7.04
C HIS A 39 8.79 20.12 -5.74
N GLN A 40 8.20 20.60 -4.65
CA GLN A 40 8.90 20.70 -3.35
C GLN A 40 9.17 19.35 -2.71
N PHE A 41 8.34 18.34 -2.99
CA PHE A 41 8.48 16.99 -2.43
C PHE A 41 9.18 16.01 -3.36
N ALA A 42 8.95 16.11 -4.67
CA ALA A 42 9.38 15.14 -5.66
C ALA A 42 10.42 15.70 -6.66
N GLY A 43 10.85 16.96 -6.51
CA GLY A 43 11.74 17.63 -7.48
C GLY A 43 11.00 18.11 -8.73
N GLU A 44 11.74 18.58 -9.72
CA GLU A 44 11.17 19.07 -10.97
C GLU A 44 10.38 17.98 -11.68
N PHE A 45 9.19 18.35 -12.21
CA PHE A 45 8.34 17.44 -12.93
C PHE A 45 9.02 16.93 -14.20
N ASN A 46 8.90 15.63 -14.42
CA ASN A 46 9.43 14.96 -15.60
C ASN A 46 8.36 14.03 -16.19
N GLU A 47 7.77 14.47 -17.29
CA GLU A 47 6.71 13.72 -17.97
C GLU A 47 7.15 12.32 -18.40
N GLN A 48 8.43 12.13 -18.76
CA GLN A 48 8.95 10.82 -19.14
C GLN A 48 8.84 9.81 -17.99
N ILE A 49 9.13 10.21 -16.77
CA ILE A 49 9.00 9.34 -15.58
C ILE A 49 7.55 8.89 -15.41
N VAL A 50 6.60 9.81 -15.55
CA VAL A 50 5.16 9.49 -15.44
C VAL A 50 4.73 8.53 -16.56
N ASN A 51 5.20 8.76 -17.77
CA ASN A 51 4.94 7.90 -18.92
C ASN A 51 5.53 6.50 -18.73
N ASP A 52 6.77 6.40 -18.25
CA ASP A 52 7.46 5.13 -18.04
C ASP A 52 6.77 4.28 -16.97
N ILE A 53 6.32 4.92 -15.87
CA ILE A 53 5.55 4.24 -14.82
C ILE A 53 4.21 3.74 -15.40
N ALA A 54 3.46 4.60 -16.09
CA ALA A 54 2.17 4.23 -16.66
C ALA A 54 2.29 3.10 -17.68
N ASN A 55 3.25 3.21 -18.61
CA ASN A 55 3.51 2.19 -19.63
C ASN A 55 3.95 0.84 -19.00
N SER A 56 4.74 0.88 -17.92
CA SER A 56 5.14 -0.33 -17.18
C SER A 56 3.94 -1.03 -16.57
N ILE A 57 2.98 -0.29 -16.03
CA ILE A 57 1.72 -0.84 -15.51
C ILE A 57 0.91 -1.48 -16.64
N ILE A 58 0.70 -0.79 -17.76
CA ILE A 58 -0.02 -1.31 -18.93
C ILE A 58 0.64 -2.60 -19.45
N LEU A 59 1.96 -2.60 -19.57
CA LEU A 59 2.70 -3.79 -20.02
C LEU A 59 2.54 -4.97 -19.05
N THR A 60 2.52 -4.68 -17.74
CA THR A 60 2.34 -5.70 -16.70
C THR A 60 0.94 -6.31 -16.77
N ILE A 61 -0.11 -5.50 -16.98
CA ILE A 61 -1.48 -5.98 -17.18
C ILE A 61 -1.54 -6.92 -18.38
N LYS A 62 -1.02 -6.48 -19.54
CA LYS A 62 -1.00 -7.29 -20.77
C LYS A 62 -0.24 -8.61 -20.62
N LYS A 63 0.82 -8.64 -19.81
CA LYS A 63 1.56 -9.89 -19.51
C LYS A 63 0.75 -10.80 -18.61
N SER A 64 0.15 -10.26 -17.54
CA SER A 64 -0.60 -11.07 -16.58
C SER A 64 -1.83 -11.73 -17.19
N GLU A 65 -2.50 -11.09 -18.16
CA GLU A 65 -3.63 -11.68 -18.90
C GLU A 65 -3.27 -12.98 -19.62
N LYS A 66 -2.04 -13.08 -20.11
CA LYS A 66 -1.57 -14.29 -20.84
C LYS A 66 -1.28 -15.48 -19.92
N GLU A 67 -1.15 -15.20 -18.61
CA GLU A 67 -0.76 -16.20 -17.60
C GLU A 67 -1.88 -16.47 -16.59
N LEU A 68 -3.12 -16.10 -16.92
CA LEU A 68 -4.29 -16.38 -16.08
C LEU A 68 -4.52 -17.88 -15.93
N SER A 69 -4.77 -18.32 -14.72
CA SER A 69 -5.14 -19.69 -14.40
C SER A 69 -6.01 -19.73 -13.16
N HIS A 70 -6.69 -20.85 -12.97
CA HIS A 70 -7.46 -21.07 -11.75
C HIS A 70 -6.54 -21.00 -10.52
N ALA A 71 -7.04 -20.34 -9.47
CA ALA A 71 -6.32 -20.20 -8.22
C ALA A 71 -7.27 -20.30 -7.03
N LYS A 72 -6.72 -20.69 -5.88
CA LYS A 72 -7.36 -20.58 -4.56
C LYS A 72 -6.73 -19.43 -3.80
N ILE A 73 -7.51 -18.80 -2.96
CA ILE A 73 -7.07 -17.64 -2.16
C ILE A 73 -7.34 -17.87 -0.68
N GLY A 74 -6.46 -17.36 0.17
CA GLY A 74 -6.61 -17.37 1.61
C GLY A 74 -6.05 -16.10 2.25
N PHE A 75 -6.49 -15.80 3.45
CA PHE A 75 -6.09 -14.65 4.24
C PHE A 75 -5.53 -15.10 5.59
N GLY A 76 -4.46 -14.46 6.02
CA GLY A 76 -3.88 -14.61 7.35
C GLY A 76 -3.54 -13.26 7.96
N SER A 77 -3.69 -13.14 9.27
CA SER A 77 -3.36 -11.93 10.03
C SER A 77 -2.60 -12.34 11.29
N TYR A 78 -1.39 -11.80 11.46
CA TYR A 78 -0.44 -12.21 12.48
C TYR A 78 0.02 -11.03 13.31
N HIS A 79 0.08 -11.21 14.62
CA HIS A 79 0.41 -10.12 15.54
C HIS A 79 1.89 -9.74 15.44
N ALA A 80 2.17 -8.52 15.02
CA ALA A 80 3.49 -7.90 14.85
C ALA A 80 3.62 -6.56 15.59
N GLY A 81 2.81 -6.34 16.63
CA GLY A 81 2.68 -5.06 17.32
C GLY A 81 3.97 -4.52 17.93
N ARG A 82 4.93 -5.42 18.27
CA ARG A 82 6.25 -5.00 18.78
C ARG A 82 7.07 -4.21 17.77
N PHE A 83 6.75 -4.32 16.45
CA PHE A 83 7.50 -3.71 15.36
C PHE A 83 6.90 -2.41 14.84
N VAL A 84 5.78 -1.99 15.41
CA VAL A 84 5.09 -0.75 15.07
C VAL A 84 4.85 0.10 16.30
N ARG A 85 4.93 1.41 16.16
CA ARG A 85 4.60 2.37 17.22
C ARG A 85 3.76 3.52 16.67
N ASN A 86 2.93 4.10 17.51
CA ASN A 86 2.25 5.34 17.17
C ASN A 86 3.26 6.51 17.19
N ARG A 87 3.42 7.20 16.05
CA ARG A 87 4.39 8.30 15.91
C ARG A 87 3.86 9.65 16.41
N LEU A 88 2.55 9.77 16.64
CA LEU A 88 1.90 11.02 17.03
C LEU A 88 1.86 11.17 18.56
N VAL A 89 1.50 10.12 19.27
CA VAL A 89 1.30 10.13 20.74
C VAL A 89 2.18 9.11 21.47
N GLY A 90 3.09 8.46 20.78
CA GLY A 90 4.04 7.51 21.36
C GLY A 90 3.37 6.24 21.91
N ASN A 91 3.90 5.72 23.02
CA ASN A 91 3.47 4.44 23.61
C ASN A 91 2.03 4.42 24.14
N LYS A 92 1.38 5.57 24.24
CA LYS A 92 -0.03 5.69 24.67
C LYS A 92 -1.01 5.59 23.50
N GLY A 93 -0.54 5.63 22.28
CA GLY A 93 -1.37 5.59 21.10
C GLY A 93 -1.81 4.19 20.71
N ILE A 94 -3.01 4.09 20.18
CA ILE A 94 -3.51 2.86 19.56
C ILE A 94 -2.67 2.57 18.32
N THR A 95 -2.39 1.30 18.06
CA THR A 95 -1.70 0.85 16.86
C THR A 95 -2.51 -0.19 16.10
N ASP A 96 -2.29 -0.31 14.81
CA ASP A 96 -2.64 -1.50 14.03
C ASP A 96 -1.48 -2.50 14.13
N PRO A 97 -1.61 -3.55 14.95
CA PRO A 97 -0.51 -4.45 15.24
C PRO A 97 -0.39 -5.61 14.25
N TRP A 98 -1.21 -5.64 13.21
CA TRP A 98 -1.36 -6.83 12.38
C TRP A 98 -0.53 -6.78 11.11
N PHE A 99 0.27 -7.81 10.89
CA PHE A 99 0.87 -8.15 9.62
C PHE A 99 -0.08 -9.07 8.87
N ARG A 100 -0.59 -8.61 7.73
CA ARG A 100 -1.61 -9.32 6.94
C ARG A 100 -1.00 -9.91 5.69
N ILE A 101 -1.48 -11.12 5.33
CA ILE A 101 -1.01 -11.89 4.19
C ILE A 101 -2.23 -12.37 3.40
N ILE A 102 -2.24 -12.12 2.10
CA ILE A 102 -3.11 -12.79 1.14
C ILE A 102 -2.25 -13.78 0.37
N LYS A 103 -2.62 -15.08 0.43
CA LYS A 103 -1.99 -16.16 -0.30
C LYS A 103 -2.85 -16.54 -1.48
N ILE A 104 -2.27 -16.54 -2.67
CA ILE A 104 -2.90 -16.96 -3.92
C ILE A 104 -2.12 -18.17 -4.42
N GLN A 105 -2.78 -19.31 -4.58
CA GLN A 105 -2.13 -20.54 -5.05
C GLN A 105 -2.79 -21.05 -6.30
N LYS A 106 -2.02 -21.18 -7.37
CA LYS A 106 -2.44 -21.75 -8.65
C LYS A 106 -2.51 -23.28 -8.58
N GLU A 107 -3.15 -23.89 -9.58
CA GLU A 107 -3.27 -25.37 -9.67
C GLU A 107 -1.92 -26.07 -9.85
N ASP A 108 -0.95 -25.42 -10.47
CA ASP A 108 0.42 -25.93 -10.62
C ASP A 108 1.26 -25.87 -9.32
N GLY A 109 0.65 -25.39 -8.22
CA GLY A 109 1.29 -25.23 -6.92
C GLY A 109 2.08 -23.94 -6.76
N SER A 110 2.20 -23.11 -7.78
CA SER A 110 2.85 -21.81 -7.67
C SER A 110 2.05 -20.83 -6.79
N ILE A 111 2.74 -20.00 -6.02
CA ILE A 111 2.15 -19.13 -5.01
C ILE A 111 2.49 -17.67 -5.31
N GLY A 112 1.48 -16.82 -5.25
CA GLY A 112 1.63 -15.37 -5.14
C GLY A 112 1.26 -14.90 -3.72
N ILE A 113 1.99 -13.91 -3.20
CA ILE A 113 1.79 -13.36 -1.87
C ILE A 113 1.61 -11.86 -1.95
N ILE A 114 0.57 -11.35 -1.28
CA ILE A 114 0.40 -9.92 -1.04
C ILE A 114 0.47 -9.71 0.48
N THR A 115 1.35 -8.84 0.93
CA THR A 115 1.51 -8.52 2.35
C THR A 115 1.16 -7.07 2.63
N SER A 116 0.71 -6.78 3.86
CA SER A 116 0.51 -5.41 4.32
C SER A 116 0.88 -5.28 5.79
N PHE A 117 1.53 -4.17 6.13
CA PHE A 117 1.88 -3.82 7.50
C PHE A 117 1.77 -2.31 7.69
N ALA A 118 1.37 -1.89 8.90
CA ALA A 118 1.07 -0.48 9.18
C ALA A 118 2.29 0.36 9.58
N ALA A 119 3.52 -0.14 9.48
CA ALA A 119 4.71 0.65 9.75
C ALA A 119 5.15 1.42 8.49
N HIS A 120 5.31 2.74 8.61
CA HIS A 120 5.76 3.61 7.53
C HIS A 120 7.13 3.17 6.98
N ALA A 121 7.30 3.10 5.66
CA ALA A 121 8.56 2.71 5.04
C ALA A 121 9.59 3.86 5.06
N THR A 122 9.98 4.25 6.27
CA THR A 122 10.88 5.37 6.59
C THR A 122 12.06 4.96 7.47
N VAL A 123 12.43 3.68 7.46
CA VAL A 123 13.62 3.20 8.16
C VAL A 123 14.87 3.76 7.50
N PHE A 124 14.90 3.79 6.15
CA PHE A 124 15.98 4.41 5.40
C PHE A 124 15.82 5.93 5.41
N SER A 125 16.86 6.64 5.85
CA SER A 125 16.79 8.09 5.99
C SER A 125 16.90 8.80 4.64
N HIS A 126 16.00 9.75 4.38
CA HIS A 126 16.07 10.68 3.24
C HIS A 126 17.41 11.44 3.15
N ARG A 127 18.10 11.65 4.28
CA ARG A 127 19.40 12.33 4.33
C ARG A 127 20.51 11.59 3.59
N GLN A 128 20.35 10.30 3.34
CA GLN A 128 21.35 9.51 2.61
C GLN A 128 21.32 9.70 1.10
N MET A 129 20.29 10.34 0.56
CA MET A 129 20.12 10.66 -0.88
C MET A 129 20.43 9.45 -1.79
N LYS A 130 19.93 8.28 -1.41
CA LYS A 130 20.07 7.01 -2.16
C LYS A 130 18.72 6.38 -2.39
N TYR A 131 18.58 5.68 -3.49
CA TYR A 131 17.41 4.83 -3.73
C TYR A 131 17.39 3.66 -2.76
N SER A 132 16.22 3.39 -2.20
CA SER A 132 15.98 2.25 -1.33
C SER A 132 14.52 1.82 -1.41
N ARG A 133 14.27 0.52 -1.48
CA ARG A 133 12.93 -0.05 -1.33
C ARG A 133 12.51 -0.18 0.14
N ASP A 134 13.38 0.27 1.07
CA ASP A 134 13.20 0.15 2.52
C ASP A 134 12.93 -1.31 2.96
N TYR A 135 12.39 -1.54 4.16
CA TYR A 135 12.07 -2.90 4.64
C TYR A 135 11.04 -3.65 3.77
N PRO A 136 10.06 -3.00 3.10
CA PRO A 136 9.16 -3.70 2.19
C PRO A 136 9.89 -4.45 1.08
N GLY A 137 10.90 -3.82 0.47
CA GLY A 137 11.69 -4.46 -0.57
C GLY A 137 12.50 -5.66 -0.08
N ALA A 138 13.15 -5.52 1.08
CA ALA A 138 13.92 -6.61 1.69
C ALA A 138 13.03 -7.79 2.11
N LEU A 139 11.80 -7.49 2.58
CA LEU A 139 10.79 -8.50 2.89
C LEU A 139 10.35 -9.27 1.63
N VAL A 140 10.01 -8.56 0.56
CA VAL A 140 9.61 -9.16 -0.72
C VAL A 140 10.71 -10.08 -1.25
N ASP A 141 11.96 -9.62 -1.28
CA ASP A 141 13.12 -10.43 -1.73
C ASP A 141 13.31 -11.71 -0.90
N SER A 142 12.96 -11.65 0.39
CA SER A 142 13.05 -12.82 1.28
C SER A 142 11.89 -13.78 1.07
N LEU A 143 10.68 -13.27 0.87
CA LEU A 143 9.50 -14.10 0.59
C LEU A 143 9.62 -14.86 -0.73
N GLU A 144 10.16 -14.23 -1.77
CA GLU A 144 10.36 -14.87 -3.09
C GLU A 144 11.43 -15.97 -3.09
N LYS A 145 12.24 -16.08 -2.03
CA LYS A 145 13.17 -17.21 -1.83
C LYS A 145 12.50 -18.44 -1.24
N ILE A 146 11.29 -18.33 -0.69
CA ILE A 146 10.53 -19.49 -0.21
C ILE A 146 10.12 -20.34 -1.43
N ASN A 147 10.27 -21.66 -1.30
CA ASN A 147 9.92 -22.58 -2.37
C ASN A 147 8.47 -22.40 -2.83
N ASN A 148 8.25 -22.41 -4.14
CA ASN A 148 6.97 -22.21 -4.84
C ASN A 148 6.39 -20.78 -4.79
N ILE A 149 6.96 -19.82 -4.05
CA ILE A 149 6.57 -18.42 -4.16
C ILE A 149 7.24 -17.84 -5.39
N LYS A 150 6.42 -17.44 -6.38
CA LYS A 150 6.87 -16.89 -7.66
C LYS A 150 6.85 -15.36 -7.69
N ILE A 151 6.01 -14.78 -6.86
CA ILE A 151 5.87 -13.33 -6.73
C ILE A 151 5.41 -12.98 -5.33
N ALA A 152 6.02 -11.95 -4.76
CA ALA A 152 5.55 -11.31 -3.54
C ALA A 152 5.36 -9.80 -3.77
N ALA A 153 4.37 -9.23 -3.11
CA ALA A 153 4.10 -7.80 -3.12
C ALA A 153 3.88 -7.29 -1.70
N PHE A 154 4.23 -6.04 -1.48
CA PHE A 154 3.94 -5.32 -0.24
C PHE A 154 3.08 -4.09 -0.55
N CYS A 155 2.00 -3.94 0.20
CA CYS A 155 1.14 -2.77 0.19
C CYS A 155 1.29 -2.04 1.52
N ALA A 156 1.58 -0.75 1.50
CA ALA A 156 1.58 0.04 2.73
C ALA A 156 0.20 -0.05 3.40
N GLY A 157 0.16 -0.51 4.63
CA GLY A 157 -1.06 -0.57 5.43
C GLY A 157 -1.53 0.82 5.87
N ALA A 158 -2.25 0.90 6.99
CA ALA A 158 -2.69 2.16 7.57
C ALA A 158 -1.54 2.89 8.29
N VAL A 159 -0.60 3.43 7.51
CA VAL A 159 0.70 3.95 7.99
C VAL A 159 0.63 5.35 8.59
N GLY A 160 -0.49 6.09 8.44
CA GLY A 160 -0.57 7.52 8.72
C GLY A 160 -0.18 7.94 10.13
N SER A 161 -0.56 7.19 11.13
CA SER A 161 -0.19 7.47 12.54
C SER A 161 0.98 6.59 13.04
N HIS A 162 1.60 5.78 12.18
CA HIS A 162 2.52 4.73 12.62
C HIS A 162 3.93 4.89 12.03
N SER A 163 4.90 4.40 12.78
CA SER A 163 6.29 4.27 12.34
C SER A 163 6.88 2.92 12.78
N PRO A 164 7.94 2.46 12.12
CA PRO A 164 8.67 1.27 12.55
C PRO A 164 9.20 1.41 13.99
N ASN A 165 9.16 0.29 14.71
CA ASN A 165 9.74 0.16 16.04
C ASN A 165 10.73 -1.01 16.00
N ILE A 166 11.98 -0.71 15.64
CA ILE A 166 13.03 -1.72 15.44
C ILE A 166 14.38 -1.16 15.87
N ASN A 167 15.20 -2.00 16.46
CA ASN A 167 16.57 -1.68 16.84
C ASN A 167 17.56 -2.09 15.74
N GLY A 168 18.68 -1.39 15.69
CA GLY A 168 19.81 -1.64 14.81
C GLY A 168 20.83 -0.51 14.93
N SER A 169 22.09 -0.81 14.65
CA SER A 169 23.21 0.15 14.74
C SER A 169 23.10 1.24 13.66
N ASP A 170 22.56 0.86 12.50
CA ASP A 170 22.31 1.77 11.39
C ASP A 170 20.98 1.46 10.67
N ASN A 171 20.69 2.21 9.61
CA ASN A 171 19.45 2.04 8.85
C ASN A 171 19.40 0.72 8.07
N TYR A 172 20.53 0.21 7.62
CA TYR A 172 20.58 -1.06 6.87
C TYR A 172 20.29 -2.24 7.79
N GLU A 173 20.88 -2.24 8.98
CA GLU A 173 20.60 -3.26 9.99
C GLU A 173 19.14 -3.19 10.45
N LYS A 174 18.58 -2.00 10.66
CA LYS A 174 17.15 -1.83 10.99
C LYS A 174 16.24 -2.39 9.91
N ILE A 175 16.55 -2.12 8.63
CA ILE A 175 15.80 -2.69 7.49
C ILE A 175 15.89 -4.22 7.53
N SER A 176 17.10 -4.75 7.67
CA SER A 176 17.33 -6.20 7.73
C SER A 176 16.57 -6.84 8.88
N ASN A 177 16.66 -6.27 10.07
CA ASN A 177 15.99 -6.79 11.25
C ASN A 177 14.47 -6.78 11.11
N LEU A 178 13.87 -5.65 10.67
CA LEU A 178 12.42 -5.56 10.48
C LEU A 178 11.91 -6.52 9.40
N SER A 179 12.60 -6.57 8.26
CA SER A 179 12.23 -7.47 7.18
C SER A 179 12.37 -8.94 7.59
N TRP A 180 13.39 -9.30 8.35
CA TRP A 180 13.60 -10.65 8.85
C TRP A 180 12.49 -11.07 9.84
N GLU A 181 12.08 -10.19 10.74
CA GLU A 181 11.03 -10.48 11.70
C GLU A 181 9.66 -10.69 11.02
N LEU A 182 9.33 -9.86 10.05
CA LEU A 182 8.10 -10.02 9.25
C LEU A 182 8.18 -11.25 8.34
N PHE A 183 9.34 -11.52 7.75
CA PHE A 183 9.60 -12.72 6.98
C PHE A 183 9.43 -13.99 7.83
N SER A 184 9.98 -14.01 9.05
CA SER A 184 9.85 -15.15 9.98
C SER A 184 8.39 -15.43 10.28
N LEU A 185 7.59 -14.39 10.60
CA LEU A 185 6.15 -14.54 10.81
C LEU A 185 5.45 -15.10 9.57
N ALA A 186 5.80 -14.65 8.36
CA ALA A 186 5.23 -15.18 7.13
C ALA A 186 5.63 -16.64 6.92
N ASN A 187 6.92 -16.97 7.03
CA ASN A 187 7.46 -18.29 6.76
C ASN A 187 6.88 -19.38 7.69
N GLU A 188 6.70 -19.04 8.96
CA GLU A 188 6.10 -19.91 9.96
C GLU A 188 4.60 -20.20 9.68
N ASN A 189 3.90 -19.24 9.09
CA ASN A 189 2.44 -19.27 9.04
C ASN A 189 1.85 -19.45 7.63
N ILE A 190 2.61 -19.22 6.56
CA ILE A 190 2.10 -19.22 5.19
C ILE A 190 1.47 -20.55 4.75
N ASN A 191 1.98 -21.68 5.29
CA ASN A 191 1.45 -23.00 4.99
C ASN A 191 0.16 -23.30 5.74
N SER A 192 -0.10 -22.66 6.86
CA SER A 192 -1.33 -22.81 7.66
C SER A 192 -2.49 -21.97 7.13
N ILE A 193 -2.23 -21.00 6.23
CA ILE A 193 -3.29 -20.18 5.63
C ILE A 193 -4.22 -21.08 4.81
N GLN A 194 -5.45 -21.19 5.26
CA GLN A 194 -6.50 -21.95 4.57
C GLN A 194 -6.88 -21.24 3.27
N ILE A 195 -6.73 -21.92 2.15
CA ILE A 195 -7.07 -21.42 0.83
C ILE A 195 -8.36 -22.05 0.33
N LYS A 196 -9.19 -21.26 -0.34
CA LYS A 196 -10.46 -21.71 -0.92
C LYS A 196 -10.68 -21.13 -2.31
N SER A 197 -11.44 -21.84 -3.13
CA SER A 197 -11.93 -21.30 -4.39
C SER A 197 -12.97 -20.22 -4.11
N VAL A 198 -12.91 -19.12 -4.87
CA VAL A 198 -13.87 -18.02 -4.77
C VAL A 198 -14.79 -18.00 -5.99
N LYS A 199 -16.06 -17.72 -5.76
CA LYS A 199 -17.10 -17.68 -6.82
C LYS A 199 -17.39 -16.28 -7.32
N SER A 200 -16.96 -15.25 -6.57
CA SER A 200 -17.25 -13.85 -6.90
C SER A 200 -16.05 -12.97 -6.61
N MET A 201 -15.80 -12.07 -7.52
CA MET A 201 -14.87 -10.97 -7.38
C MET A 201 -15.54 -9.70 -7.88
N GLY A 202 -15.30 -8.59 -7.22
CA GLY A 202 -15.84 -7.29 -7.61
C GLY A 202 -14.95 -6.16 -7.15
N SER A 203 -14.97 -5.07 -7.89
CA SER A 203 -14.26 -3.85 -7.56
C SER A 203 -15.18 -2.65 -7.62
N LEU A 204 -14.89 -1.64 -6.83
CA LEU A 204 -15.65 -0.40 -6.77
C LEU A 204 -14.69 0.77 -6.51
N LEU A 205 -14.85 1.83 -7.28
CA LEU A 205 -14.29 3.15 -6.95
C LEU A 205 -15.41 4.02 -6.41
N PHE A 206 -15.23 4.56 -5.23
CA PHE A 206 -16.19 5.42 -4.56
C PHE A 206 -15.63 6.83 -4.40
N ASP A 207 -16.29 7.81 -5.03
CA ASP A 207 -15.91 9.23 -4.91
C ASP A 207 -16.09 9.71 -3.46
N ILE A 208 -15.03 10.27 -2.89
CA ILE A 208 -15.09 10.89 -1.56
C ILE A 208 -15.26 12.39 -1.74
N PRO A 209 -16.40 12.97 -1.35
CA PRO A 209 -16.55 14.42 -1.33
C PRO A 209 -15.69 15.02 -0.21
N LEU A 210 -14.57 15.60 -0.58
CA LEU A 210 -13.72 16.31 0.36
C LEU A 210 -14.23 17.73 0.61
N ARG A 211 -14.05 18.23 1.82
CA ARG A 211 -14.20 19.66 2.12
C ARG A 211 -13.10 20.44 1.43
N GLU A 212 -13.40 21.72 1.11
CA GLU A 212 -12.38 22.63 0.61
C GLU A 212 -11.17 22.66 1.56
N ALA A 213 -10.01 22.38 0.99
CA ALA A 213 -8.76 22.37 1.74
C ALA A 213 -8.29 23.82 2.01
N HIS A 214 -7.75 24.07 3.19
CA HIS A 214 -7.10 25.32 3.52
C HIS A 214 -5.93 25.09 4.47
N LEU A 215 -4.81 25.72 4.18
CA LEU A 215 -3.63 25.62 5.03
C LEU A 215 -3.83 26.48 6.29
N ARG A 216 -3.61 25.86 7.44
CA ARG A 216 -3.65 26.53 8.73
C ARG A 216 -2.26 27.07 9.07
N ILE A 217 -2.13 28.38 9.19
CA ILE A 217 -0.87 29.05 9.58
C ILE A 217 -0.73 29.12 11.11
N SER A 218 -1.85 29.37 11.80
CA SER A 218 -1.90 29.41 13.24
C SER A 218 -3.28 29.01 13.76
N THR A 219 -3.49 29.01 15.07
CA THR A 219 -4.80 28.71 15.69
C THR A 219 -5.92 29.60 15.17
N LYS A 220 -5.61 30.83 14.74
CA LYS A 220 -6.59 31.85 14.32
C LYS A 220 -6.54 32.20 12.83
N LEU A 221 -5.47 31.84 12.11
CA LEU A 221 -5.25 32.21 10.71
C LEU A 221 -5.21 31.00 9.80
N ARG A 222 -5.98 31.07 8.71
CA ARG A 222 -6.04 30.09 7.64
C ARG A 222 -5.89 30.77 6.29
N ILE A 223 -5.16 30.13 5.37
CA ILE A 223 -5.14 30.58 3.97
C ILE A 223 -6.47 30.22 3.33
N ARG A 224 -7.00 31.13 2.52
CA ARG A 224 -8.25 30.87 1.78
C ARG A 224 -8.09 29.69 0.83
N PRO A 225 -9.13 28.85 0.63
CA PRO A 225 -9.07 27.67 -0.21
C PRO A 225 -8.55 27.93 -1.62
N TRP A 226 -8.94 29.05 -2.26
CA TRP A 226 -8.52 29.35 -3.63
C TRP A 226 -6.99 29.53 -3.78
N VAL A 227 -6.32 30.02 -2.72
CA VAL A 227 -4.84 30.10 -2.71
C VAL A 227 -4.24 28.71 -2.61
N PHE A 228 -4.77 27.89 -1.71
CA PHE A 228 -4.34 26.51 -1.57
C PHE A 228 -4.52 25.72 -2.87
N ASN A 229 -5.67 25.89 -3.53
CA ASN A 229 -6.02 25.24 -4.79
C ASN A 229 -5.12 25.64 -5.97
N LYS A 230 -4.48 26.83 -5.92
CA LYS A 230 -3.46 27.22 -6.90
C LYS A 230 -2.08 26.59 -6.65
N LEU A 231 -1.81 26.16 -5.43
CA LEU A 231 -0.53 25.57 -5.04
C LEU A 231 -0.53 24.04 -5.16
N THR A 232 -1.72 23.45 -5.16
CA THR A 232 -1.91 22.00 -5.21
C THR A 232 -2.65 21.62 -6.48
N GLU A 233 -2.37 20.43 -6.99
CA GLU A 233 -3.20 19.81 -8.00
C GLU A 233 -4.50 19.33 -7.35
N GLN A 234 -5.64 19.74 -7.93
CA GLN A 234 -6.95 19.22 -7.48
C GLN A 234 -7.23 17.94 -8.26
N SER A 235 -7.14 16.81 -7.59
CA SER A 235 -7.58 15.53 -8.13
C SER A 235 -8.87 15.08 -7.44
N LYS A 236 -9.69 14.34 -8.17
CA LYS A 236 -10.77 13.58 -7.54
C LYS A 236 -10.15 12.54 -6.61
N VAL A 237 -10.78 12.35 -5.47
CA VAL A 237 -10.30 11.44 -4.45
C VAL A 237 -11.24 10.25 -4.36
N TYR A 238 -10.70 9.06 -4.47
CA TYR A 238 -11.46 7.81 -4.50
C TYR A 238 -11.09 6.92 -3.33
N LEU A 239 -12.08 6.20 -2.82
CA LEU A 239 -11.86 4.98 -2.06
C LEU A 239 -11.93 3.81 -3.04
N SER A 240 -10.91 2.98 -3.06
CA SER A 240 -10.86 1.80 -3.92
C SER A 240 -11.21 0.56 -3.10
N LEU A 241 -12.14 -0.23 -3.57
CA LEU A 241 -12.53 -1.49 -2.94
C LEU A 241 -12.31 -2.64 -3.92
N LEU A 242 -11.67 -3.70 -3.44
CA LEU A 242 -11.56 -4.96 -4.17
C LEU A 242 -12.03 -6.11 -3.25
N LYS A 243 -13.12 -6.73 -3.63
CA LYS A 243 -13.65 -7.90 -2.92
C LYS A 243 -13.32 -9.18 -3.69
N ILE A 244 -12.73 -10.15 -3.01
CA ILE A 244 -12.42 -11.48 -3.55
C ILE A 244 -12.99 -12.53 -2.57
N GLY A 245 -14.18 -13.02 -2.85
CA GLY A 245 -14.91 -13.87 -1.92
C GLY A 245 -15.27 -13.11 -0.63
N ASP A 246 -14.74 -13.52 0.49
CA ASP A 246 -14.88 -12.88 1.81
C ASP A 246 -13.68 -12.01 2.21
N ILE A 247 -12.68 -11.84 1.34
CA ILE A 247 -11.57 -10.93 1.54
C ILE A 247 -11.88 -9.60 0.88
N ILE A 248 -11.71 -8.50 1.61
CA ILE A 248 -11.91 -7.13 1.11
C ILE A 248 -10.63 -6.33 1.29
N LEU A 249 -10.08 -5.86 0.19
CA LEU A 249 -9.04 -4.84 0.20
C LEU A 249 -9.70 -3.46 0.13
N VAL A 250 -9.32 -2.58 1.04
CA VAL A 250 -9.79 -1.18 1.11
C VAL A 250 -8.61 -0.26 0.85
N GLY A 251 -8.59 0.33 -0.32
CA GLY A 251 -7.56 1.26 -0.74
C GLY A 251 -7.95 2.70 -0.44
N THR A 252 -7.16 3.37 0.38
CA THR A 252 -7.38 4.76 0.75
C THR A 252 -6.42 5.67 -0.03
N PRO A 253 -6.85 6.88 -0.42
CA PRO A 253 -6.04 7.80 -1.24
C PRO A 253 -4.97 8.57 -0.44
N CYS A 254 -4.82 8.27 0.84
CA CYS A 254 -3.99 9.02 1.77
C CYS A 254 -3.21 8.11 2.72
N ASP A 255 -2.39 8.73 3.57
CA ASP A 255 -1.85 8.15 4.80
C ASP A 255 -2.98 7.84 5.78
N PHE A 256 -3.61 6.68 5.65
CA PHE A 256 -4.71 6.30 6.52
C PHE A 256 -4.21 6.05 7.95
N SER A 257 -4.97 6.54 8.94
CA SER A 257 -4.58 6.37 10.35
C SER A 257 -4.82 4.95 10.84
N GLY A 258 -3.76 4.28 11.31
CA GLY A 258 -3.87 2.94 11.87
C GLY A 258 -4.71 2.86 13.16
N GLU A 259 -4.94 3.97 13.84
CA GLU A 259 -5.81 4.02 15.01
C GLU A 259 -7.27 3.65 14.70
N LEU A 260 -7.70 3.83 13.45
CA LEU A 260 -9.06 3.56 13.00
C LEU A 260 -9.27 2.10 12.59
N VAL A 261 -8.19 1.37 12.30
CA VAL A 261 -8.25 0.03 11.69
C VAL A 261 -8.96 -0.98 12.57
N ASN A 262 -8.68 -0.99 13.87
CA ASN A 262 -9.24 -1.99 14.79
C ASN A 262 -10.78 -1.98 14.80
N ASN A 263 -11.41 -0.81 14.76
CA ASN A 263 -12.87 -0.70 14.72
C ASN A 263 -13.44 -1.16 13.37
N ILE A 264 -12.76 -0.83 12.26
CA ILE A 264 -13.20 -1.22 10.93
C ILE A 264 -13.07 -2.75 10.78
N GLU A 265 -11.95 -3.31 11.22
CA GLU A 265 -11.70 -4.75 11.17
C GLU A 265 -12.68 -5.53 12.05
N PHE A 266 -12.97 -5.04 13.26
CA PHE A 266 -13.99 -5.61 14.12
C PHE A 266 -15.35 -5.68 13.42
N ASN A 267 -15.81 -4.59 12.81
CA ASN A 267 -17.07 -4.54 12.08
C ASN A 267 -17.08 -5.47 10.84
N ALA A 268 -15.97 -5.57 10.13
CA ALA A 268 -15.83 -6.49 9.00
C ALA A 268 -15.97 -7.96 9.46
N LYS A 269 -15.30 -8.32 10.55
CA LYS A 269 -15.37 -9.67 11.15
C LYS A 269 -16.77 -10.05 11.62
N GLN A 270 -17.55 -9.12 12.18
CA GLN A 270 -18.95 -9.35 12.54
C GLN A 270 -19.81 -9.74 11.32
N ASN A 271 -19.38 -9.34 10.13
CA ASN A 271 -20.04 -9.67 8.85
C ASN A 271 -19.32 -10.78 8.09
N ASN A 272 -18.43 -11.53 8.73
CA ASN A 272 -17.64 -12.63 8.15
C ASN A 272 -16.72 -12.20 6.99
N TYR A 273 -16.18 -10.99 7.03
CA TYR A 273 -15.17 -10.52 6.10
C TYR A 273 -13.80 -10.39 6.74
N ASP A 274 -12.78 -10.79 5.99
CA ASP A 274 -11.40 -10.44 6.22
C ASP A 274 -11.07 -9.13 5.50
N ILE A 275 -10.39 -8.21 6.16
CA ILE A 275 -10.12 -6.89 5.58
C ILE A 275 -8.62 -6.58 5.57
N MET A 276 -8.16 -5.99 4.48
CA MET A 276 -6.82 -5.42 4.33
C MET A 276 -6.95 -3.96 3.90
N ILE A 277 -6.65 -3.04 4.81
CA ILE A 277 -6.65 -1.61 4.51
C ILE A 277 -5.26 -1.23 4.01
N THR A 278 -5.21 -0.53 2.88
CA THR A 278 -3.96 -0.02 2.30
C THR A 278 -4.03 1.48 2.05
N SER A 279 -2.88 2.13 2.11
CA SER A 279 -2.71 3.56 1.85
C SER A 279 -2.23 3.81 0.42
N PHE A 280 -2.45 5.02 -0.11
CA PHE A 280 -1.95 5.47 -1.43
C PHE A 280 -2.50 4.68 -2.62
N ASN A 281 -3.80 4.52 -2.67
CA ASN A 281 -4.50 3.77 -3.71
C ASN A 281 -5.07 4.65 -4.84
N GLY A 282 -4.38 5.70 -5.28
CA GLY A 282 -4.86 6.40 -6.44
C GLY A 282 -4.54 7.87 -6.54
#